data_b8ae904a939f04e95d8ec85df8506636
#
_entry.id   b8ae904a939f04e95d8ec85df8506636
#
_cell.length_a   1.000
_cell.length_b   1.000
_cell.length_c   1.000
_cell.angle_alpha   90.00
_cell.angle_beta   90.00
_cell.angle_gamma   90.00
#
_symmetry.space_group_name_H-M   'P 1'
#
loop_
_entity.id
_entity.type
_entity.pdbx_description
1 polymer ?
#
loop_
_entity_poly.entity_id
_entity_poly.type
_entity_poly.pdbx_seq_one_letter_code
_entity_poly.pdbx_strand_id
1 'polypeptide(L)'
;AAYQIELPTGKRIKVKKSHSFFEFSAPSPLEFIQQAQAVAETIDLDLLWEFAAAEEFTYQDAAKEYFGEEAGKLEQAGTLFRLHANPVYFYRKGRGKYRAAPEETLKLALAAIERKRKLDEQKDAYVKELLEGRAPEAIAAQAIQLLSKPDKNSIEWKALKEATDIRSCSPLRLLLEVKAIPNAWRYHVENFFSINFPKGKEFPKTFPEPQKESFEDLPLADGQAFSIDDSNTTEIDDAVSVTPVGDNRTKLGIHISAPGLGILTDSEVDKA
;
A
#
# COMPACT_ATOMS: atom_id res chain seq x y z
N ALA A 1 -4.42 -29.87 -42.67
CA ALA A 1 -5.03 -30.95 -41.85
C ALA A 1 -5.19 -30.44 -40.41
N ALA A 2 -6.25 -30.88 -39.73
CA ALA A 2 -6.52 -30.53 -38.33
C ALA A 2 -6.84 -31.83 -37.56
N TYR A 3 -6.41 -31.84 -36.29
CA TYR A 3 -6.79 -32.88 -35.34
C TYR A 3 -8.04 -32.45 -34.57
N GLN A 4 -8.88 -33.39 -34.23
CA GLN A 4 -9.90 -33.21 -33.21
C GLN A 4 -9.37 -33.82 -31.93
N ILE A 5 -9.18 -33.00 -30.91
CA ILE A 5 -8.64 -33.41 -29.61
C ILE A 5 -9.72 -33.26 -28.54
N GLU A 6 -9.66 -34.08 -27.52
CA GLU A 6 -10.48 -34.00 -26.34
C GLU A 6 -9.60 -33.49 -25.18
N LEU A 7 -10.07 -32.43 -24.53
CA LEU A 7 -9.38 -31.87 -23.35
C LEU A 7 -9.68 -32.73 -22.11
N PRO A 8 -8.88 -32.64 -21.04
CA PRO A 8 -9.17 -33.34 -19.77
C PRO A 8 -10.55 -33.02 -19.18
N THR A 9 -11.15 -31.90 -19.57
CA THR A 9 -12.50 -31.47 -19.18
C THR A 9 -13.62 -32.13 -20.01
N GLY A 10 -13.28 -33.06 -20.98
CA GLY A 10 -14.21 -33.66 -21.92
C GLY A 10 -14.61 -32.77 -23.10
N LYS A 11 -14.16 -31.52 -23.15
CA LYS A 11 -14.46 -30.61 -24.26
C LYS A 11 -13.64 -30.98 -25.50
N ARG A 12 -14.30 -31.12 -26.66
CA ARG A 12 -13.65 -31.40 -27.96
C ARG A 12 -13.36 -30.09 -28.70
N ILE A 13 -12.13 -29.94 -29.18
CA ILE A 13 -11.70 -28.80 -29.99
C ILE A 13 -10.93 -29.27 -31.22
N LYS A 14 -10.91 -28.43 -32.28
CA LYS A 14 -10.08 -28.66 -33.47
C LYS A 14 -8.79 -27.89 -33.38
N VAL A 15 -7.65 -28.58 -33.58
CA VAL A 15 -6.29 -27.98 -33.50
C VAL A 15 -5.57 -28.26 -34.81
N LYS A 16 -4.84 -27.28 -35.36
CA LYS A 16 -4.03 -27.49 -36.56
C LYS A 16 -2.92 -28.51 -36.27
N LYS A 17 -2.64 -29.40 -37.23
CA LYS A 17 -1.55 -30.41 -37.09
C LYS A 17 -0.19 -29.75 -36.75
N SER A 18 0.07 -28.53 -37.27
CA SER A 18 1.30 -27.74 -36.98
C SER A 18 1.43 -27.27 -35.53
N HIS A 19 0.41 -27.46 -34.70
CA HIS A 19 0.41 -27.12 -33.27
C HIS A 19 0.65 -28.35 -32.38
N SER A 20 0.84 -29.54 -32.95
CA SER A 20 1.29 -30.72 -32.22
C SER A 20 2.80 -30.72 -32.08
N PHE A 21 3.27 -30.88 -30.85
CA PHE A 21 4.71 -30.97 -30.54
C PHE A 21 5.21 -32.40 -30.48
N PHE A 22 4.38 -33.32 -30.02
CA PHE A 22 4.73 -34.72 -29.81
C PHE A 22 3.68 -35.65 -30.41
N GLU A 23 4.12 -36.77 -30.99
CA GLU A 23 3.29 -37.91 -31.39
C GLU A 23 3.86 -39.15 -30.68
N PHE A 24 3.02 -39.86 -29.92
CA PHE A 24 3.40 -41.07 -29.20
C PHE A 24 2.16 -41.98 -29.02
N SER A 25 2.42 -43.27 -28.86
CA SER A 25 1.35 -44.28 -28.68
C SER A 25 1.23 -44.78 -27.24
N ALA A 26 2.28 -44.63 -26.46
CA ALA A 26 2.36 -44.96 -25.02
C ALA A 26 3.35 -44.02 -24.32
N PRO A 27 3.17 -43.75 -23.03
CA PRO A 27 2.02 -44.06 -22.17
C PRO A 27 0.76 -43.29 -22.54
N SER A 28 -0.29 -43.34 -21.69
CA SER A 28 -1.48 -42.51 -21.92
C SER A 28 -1.14 -41.02 -21.89
N PRO A 29 -1.93 -40.14 -22.56
CA PRO A 29 -1.63 -38.69 -22.57
C PRO A 29 -1.50 -38.08 -21.18
N LEU A 30 -2.31 -38.53 -20.23
CA LEU A 30 -2.26 -38.03 -18.84
C LEU A 30 -0.96 -38.45 -18.13
N GLU A 31 -0.59 -39.73 -18.26
CA GLU A 31 0.66 -40.24 -17.69
C GLU A 31 1.86 -39.60 -18.33
N PHE A 32 1.87 -39.37 -19.65
CA PHE A 32 2.94 -38.66 -20.35
C PHE A 32 3.13 -37.25 -19.79
N ILE A 33 2.02 -36.51 -19.60
CA ILE A 33 2.08 -35.15 -19.02
C ILE A 33 2.62 -35.18 -17.60
N GLN A 34 2.17 -36.10 -16.74
CA GLN A 34 2.66 -36.25 -15.38
C GLN A 34 4.15 -36.58 -15.33
N GLN A 35 4.62 -37.52 -16.16
CA GLN A 35 6.03 -37.89 -16.25
C GLN A 35 6.88 -36.72 -16.77
N ALA A 36 6.41 -36.00 -17.80
CA ALA A 36 7.09 -34.83 -18.33
C ALA A 36 7.14 -33.67 -17.32
N GLN A 37 6.10 -33.50 -16.48
CA GLN A 37 6.13 -32.53 -15.37
C GLN A 37 7.16 -32.92 -14.32
N ALA A 38 7.24 -34.20 -13.96
CA ALA A 38 8.27 -34.68 -13.03
C ALA A 38 9.68 -34.43 -13.58
N VAL A 39 9.92 -34.68 -14.87
CA VAL A 39 11.20 -34.34 -15.52
C VAL A 39 11.44 -32.82 -15.48
N ALA A 40 10.42 -32.00 -15.74
CA ALA A 40 10.55 -30.54 -15.69
C ALA A 40 11.03 -30.04 -14.33
N GLU A 41 10.58 -30.66 -13.24
CA GLU A 41 11.00 -30.29 -11.87
C GLU A 41 12.46 -30.61 -11.58
N THR A 42 13.06 -31.59 -12.26
CA THR A 42 14.49 -31.93 -12.10
C THR A 42 15.42 -30.99 -12.84
N ILE A 43 14.91 -30.18 -13.76
CA ILE A 43 15.71 -29.27 -14.56
C ILE A 43 16.10 -28.02 -13.74
N ASP A 44 17.41 -27.83 -13.56
CA ASP A 44 17.94 -26.59 -12.98
C ASP A 44 17.84 -25.45 -14.02
N LEU A 45 17.21 -24.34 -13.62
CA LEU A 45 16.96 -23.21 -14.51
C LEU A 45 18.21 -22.39 -14.80
N ASP A 46 19.08 -22.23 -13.80
CA ASP A 46 20.28 -21.44 -13.95
C ASP A 46 21.25 -22.18 -14.91
N LEU A 47 21.39 -23.48 -14.70
CA LEU A 47 22.23 -24.33 -15.58
C LEU A 47 21.65 -24.36 -17.01
N LEU A 48 20.34 -24.53 -17.16
CA LEU A 48 19.69 -24.53 -18.48
C LEU A 48 19.85 -23.17 -19.19
N TRP A 49 19.83 -22.07 -18.44
CA TRP A 49 20.02 -20.74 -18.97
C TRP A 49 21.46 -20.49 -19.39
N GLU A 50 22.45 -20.99 -18.65
CA GLU A 50 23.88 -20.91 -19.00
C GLU A 50 24.21 -21.65 -20.30
N PHE A 51 23.54 -22.78 -20.55
CA PHE A 51 23.71 -23.54 -21.79
C PHE A 51 22.92 -22.92 -22.96
N ALA A 52 21.88 -22.12 -22.67
CA ALA A 52 21.05 -21.55 -23.70
C ALA A 52 21.81 -20.53 -24.54
N ALA A 53 21.90 -20.76 -25.85
CA ALA A 53 22.53 -19.83 -26.78
C ALA A 53 21.85 -18.44 -26.71
N ALA A 54 22.62 -17.37 -26.95
CA ALA A 54 22.09 -16.00 -27.04
C ALA A 54 21.10 -15.83 -28.20
N GLU A 55 21.06 -16.76 -29.14
CA GLU A 55 20.13 -16.80 -30.27
C GLU A 55 18.85 -17.57 -29.94
N GLU A 56 17.95 -17.65 -30.92
CA GLU A 56 16.72 -18.43 -30.77
C GLU A 56 17.05 -19.93 -30.89
N PHE A 57 16.55 -20.70 -29.94
CA PHE A 57 16.71 -22.16 -29.87
C PHE A 57 15.33 -22.84 -29.71
N THR A 58 15.27 -24.12 -30.06
CA THR A 58 14.06 -24.93 -29.83
C THR A 58 14.14 -25.65 -28.48
N TYR A 59 13.02 -26.13 -27.98
CA TYR A 59 13.01 -26.97 -26.78
C TYR A 59 13.74 -28.29 -26.98
N GLN A 60 13.86 -28.79 -28.23
CA GLN A 60 14.64 -29.98 -28.57
C GLN A 60 16.12 -29.70 -28.42
N ASP A 61 16.61 -28.54 -28.91
CA ASP A 61 17.99 -28.15 -28.79
C ASP A 61 18.38 -28.01 -27.30
N ALA A 62 17.53 -27.34 -26.52
CA ALA A 62 17.75 -27.20 -25.07
C ALA A 62 17.70 -28.53 -24.32
N ALA A 63 16.84 -29.47 -24.73
CA ALA A 63 16.81 -30.80 -24.13
C ALA A 63 18.09 -31.61 -24.44
N LYS A 64 18.63 -31.51 -25.66
CA LYS A 64 19.87 -32.15 -26.03
C LYS A 64 21.07 -31.60 -25.28
N GLU A 65 21.15 -30.28 -25.12
CA GLU A 65 22.24 -29.66 -24.36
C GLU A 65 22.17 -30.06 -22.87
N TYR A 66 21.00 -30.20 -22.30
CA TYR A 66 20.84 -30.51 -20.89
C TYR A 66 20.97 -32.01 -20.58
N PHE A 67 20.30 -32.88 -21.36
CA PHE A 67 20.23 -34.32 -21.13
C PHE A 67 21.14 -35.15 -22.04
N GLY A 68 21.74 -34.55 -23.05
CA GLY A 68 22.56 -35.21 -24.06
C GLY A 68 21.82 -35.48 -25.37
N GLU A 69 22.58 -35.86 -26.40
CA GLU A 69 22.10 -36.04 -27.78
C GLU A 69 20.95 -37.03 -27.92
N GLU A 70 20.81 -38.01 -27.03
CA GLU A 70 19.74 -39.02 -27.03
C GLU A 70 18.52 -38.63 -26.20
N ALA A 71 18.35 -37.33 -25.88
CA ALA A 71 17.18 -36.84 -25.12
C ALA A 71 15.86 -37.32 -25.74
N GLY A 72 15.12 -38.15 -25.01
CA GLY A 72 13.87 -38.76 -25.46
C GLY A 72 12.70 -37.79 -25.45
N LYS A 73 11.51 -38.28 -25.82
CA LYS A 73 10.28 -37.44 -25.86
C LYS A 73 9.85 -36.90 -24.51
N LEU A 74 10.16 -37.63 -23.43
CA LEU A 74 9.83 -37.19 -22.07
C LEU A 74 10.74 -36.05 -21.61
N GLU A 75 12.03 -36.16 -21.85
CA GLU A 75 13.01 -35.11 -21.57
C GLU A 75 12.73 -33.85 -22.39
N GLN A 76 12.42 -33.99 -23.67
CA GLN A 76 12.03 -32.89 -24.53
C GLN A 76 10.73 -32.21 -24.05
N ALA A 77 9.73 -32.99 -23.62
CA ALA A 77 8.48 -32.46 -23.09
C ALA A 77 8.69 -31.77 -21.73
N GLY A 78 9.50 -32.35 -20.86
CA GLY A 78 9.89 -31.75 -19.58
C GLY A 78 10.60 -30.42 -19.77
N THR A 79 11.56 -30.37 -20.70
CA THR A 79 12.24 -29.13 -21.08
C THR A 79 11.27 -28.09 -21.62
N LEU A 80 10.37 -28.47 -22.52
CA LEU A 80 9.32 -27.57 -23.02
C LEU A 80 8.47 -26.99 -21.88
N PHE A 81 8.05 -27.82 -20.93
CA PHE A 81 7.28 -27.35 -19.77
C PHE A 81 8.08 -26.42 -18.88
N ARG A 82 9.35 -26.75 -18.62
CA ARG A 82 10.23 -25.92 -17.81
C ARG A 82 10.47 -24.55 -18.41
N LEU A 83 10.80 -24.49 -19.70
CA LEU A 83 10.96 -23.25 -20.46
C LEU A 83 9.67 -22.41 -20.47
N HIS A 84 8.51 -23.09 -20.67
CA HIS A 84 7.22 -22.43 -20.76
C HIS A 84 6.76 -21.83 -19.43
N ALA A 85 7.05 -22.49 -18.32
CA ALA A 85 6.68 -22.05 -16.97
C ALA A 85 7.53 -20.89 -16.43
N ASN A 86 8.72 -20.63 -17.04
CA ASN A 86 9.69 -19.68 -16.53
C ASN A 86 9.99 -18.53 -17.51
N PRO A 87 9.02 -17.63 -17.77
CA PRO A 87 9.18 -16.54 -18.72
C PRO A 87 10.21 -15.49 -18.30
N VAL A 88 10.67 -15.52 -17.06
CA VAL A 88 11.74 -14.65 -16.54
C VAL A 88 13.10 -15.07 -17.12
N TYR A 89 13.32 -16.38 -17.26
CA TYR A 89 14.54 -16.94 -17.82
C TYR A 89 14.50 -17.02 -19.35
N PHE A 90 13.32 -17.33 -19.94
CA PHE A 90 13.20 -17.67 -21.36
C PHE A 90 12.01 -16.98 -22.03
N TYR A 91 12.32 -16.15 -23.01
CA TYR A 91 11.31 -15.45 -23.81
C TYR A 91 10.75 -16.37 -24.89
N ARG A 92 9.44 -16.50 -25.00
CA ARG A 92 8.77 -17.29 -26.03
C ARG A 92 8.84 -16.58 -27.37
N LYS A 93 9.29 -17.30 -28.40
CA LYS A 93 9.32 -16.83 -29.80
C LYS A 93 8.29 -17.55 -30.70
N GLY A 94 7.44 -18.38 -30.11
CA GLY A 94 6.41 -19.14 -30.79
C GLY A 94 6.88 -20.50 -31.30
N ARG A 95 5.95 -21.41 -31.52
CA ARG A 95 6.17 -22.75 -32.05
C ARG A 95 7.28 -23.56 -31.35
N GLY A 96 7.34 -23.48 -30.02
CA GLY A 96 8.34 -24.20 -29.25
C GLY A 96 9.76 -23.62 -29.33
N LYS A 97 9.91 -22.38 -29.83
CA LYS A 97 11.14 -21.64 -29.83
C LYS A 97 11.21 -20.65 -28.66
N TYR A 98 12.41 -20.52 -28.15
CA TYR A 98 12.73 -19.67 -26.99
C TYR A 98 14.01 -18.89 -27.25
N ARG A 99 14.23 -17.88 -26.43
CA ARG A 99 15.46 -17.12 -26.33
C ARG A 99 15.75 -16.88 -24.87
N ALA A 100 16.98 -17.09 -24.42
CA ALA A 100 17.41 -16.75 -23.07
C ALA A 100 17.28 -15.26 -22.79
N ALA A 101 16.85 -14.92 -21.59
CA ALA A 101 16.84 -13.53 -21.14
C ALA A 101 18.28 -13.03 -21.02
N PRO A 102 18.56 -11.76 -21.39
CA PRO A 102 19.87 -11.16 -21.15
C PRO A 102 20.25 -11.21 -19.66
N GLU A 103 21.51 -11.44 -19.34
CA GLU A 103 22.00 -11.61 -17.96
C GLU A 103 21.59 -10.48 -17.03
N GLU A 104 21.77 -9.23 -17.45
CA GLU A 104 21.37 -8.02 -16.70
C GLU A 104 19.87 -8.01 -16.37
N THR A 105 19.05 -8.36 -17.38
CA THR A 105 17.58 -8.39 -17.21
C THR A 105 17.17 -9.52 -16.27
N LEU A 106 17.79 -10.70 -16.40
CA LEU A 106 17.53 -11.84 -15.52
C LEU A 106 17.87 -11.51 -14.07
N LYS A 107 19.05 -10.96 -13.81
CA LYS A 107 19.49 -10.55 -12.46
C LYS A 107 18.51 -9.57 -11.83
N LEU A 108 18.09 -8.53 -12.58
CA LEU A 108 17.11 -7.55 -12.08
C LEU A 108 15.75 -8.19 -11.78
N ALA A 109 15.28 -9.09 -12.65
CA ALA A 109 14.00 -9.76 -12.47
C ALA A 109 14.03 -10.72 -11.26
N LEU A 110 15.09 -11.50 -11.09
CA LEU A 110 15.27 -12.39 -9.94
C LEU A 110 15.35 -11.59 -8.63
N ALA A 111 16.10 -10.48 -8.60
CA ALA A 111 16.16 -9.59 -7.46
C ALA A 111 14.78 -8.99 -7.10
N ALA A 112 13.98 -8.63 -8.12
CA ALA A 112 12.62 -8.12 -7.90
C ALA A 112 11.68 -9.20 -7.33
N ILE A 113 11.77 -10.44 -7.81
CA ILE A 113 11.02 -11.59 -7.30
C ILE A 113 11.38 -11.86 -5.84
N GLU A 114 12.67 -11.90 -5.53
CA GLU A 114 13.16 -12.14 -4.18
C GLU A 114 12.72 -11.01 -3.21
N ARG A 115 12.81 -9.76 -3.66
CA ARG A 115 12.31 -8.62 -2.89
C ARG A 115 10.82 -8.75 -2.61
N LYS A 116 10.02 -9.13 -3.62
CA LYS A 116 8.58 -9.34 -3.46
C LYS A 116 8.31 -10.47 -2.46
N ARG A 117 9.01 -11.60 -2.57
CA ARG A 117 8.89 -12.72 -1.63
C ARG A 117 9.13 -12.29 -0.18
N LYS A 118 10.21 -11.52 0.07
CA LYS A 118 10.52 -10.99 1.42
C LYS A 118 9.43 -10.06 1.94
N LEU A 119 8.86 -9.21 1.08
CA LEU A 119 7.77 -8.32 1.47
C LEU A 119 6.48 -9.11 1.80
N ASP A 120 6.18 -10.16 1.05
CA ASP A 120 5.03 -11.02 1.30
C ASP A 120 5.22 -11.80 2.61
N GLU A 121 6.41 -12.36 2.87
CA GLU A 121 6.76 -13.02 4.13
C GLU A 121 6.65 -12.07 5.34
N GLN A 122 7.13 -10.83 5.20
CA GLN A 122 7.01 -9.81 6.23
C GLN A 122 5.56 -9.42 6.49
N LYS A 123 4.75 -9.28 5.43
CA LYS A 123 3.31 -9.04 5.55
C LYS A 123 2.63 -10.16 6.34
N ASP A 124 2.92 -11.42 6.00
CA ASP A 124 2.33 -12.58 6.65
C ASP A 124 2.75 -12.67 8.13
N ALA A 125 4.00 -12.31 8.45
CA ALA A 125 4.46 -12.19 9.84
C ALA A 125 3.66 -11.13 10.61
N TYR A 126 3.42 -9.96 10.03
CA TYR A 126 2.60 -8.91 10.65
C TYR A 126 1.15 -9.37 10.86
N VAL A 127 0.55 -10.04 9.86
CA VAL A 127 -0.80 -10.61 10.01
C VAL A 127 -0.85 -11.57 11.18
N LYS A 128 0.13 -12.47 11.27
CA LYS A 128 0.22 -13.44 12.36
C LYS A 128 0.31 -12.76 13.74
N GLU A 129 1.19 -11.79 13.90
CA GLU A 129 1.33 -11.05 15.16
C GLU A 129 0.04 -10.35 15.57
N LEU A 130 -0.63 -9.68 14.63
CA LEU A 130 -1.92 -9.01 14.88
C LEU A 130 -3.00 -10.00 15.32
N LEU A 131 -3.07 -11.19 14.71
CA LEU A 131 -4.01 -12.24 15.06
C LEU A 131 -3.73 -12.85 16.45
N GLU A 132 -2.46 -12.89 16.85
CA GLU A 132 -2.01 -13.33 18.17
C GLU A 132 -2.16 -12.25 19.26
N GLY A 133 -2.69 -11.08 18.93
CA GLY A 133 -2.94 -9.99 19.87
C GLY A 133 -1.72 -9.12 20.18
N ARG A 134 -0.70 -9.13 19.32
CA ARG A 134 0.48 -8.27 19.41
C ARG A 134 0.50 -7.27 18.26
N ALA A 135 0.97 -6.06 18.54
CA ALA A 135 1.17 -5.04 17.52
C ALA A 135 2.60 -5.11 16.97
N PRO A 136 2.83 -5.37 15.66
CA PRO A 136 4.13 -5.17 15.06
C PRO A 136 4.59 -3.72 15.25
N GLU A 137 5.87 -3.51 15.57
CA GLU A 137 6.41 -2.18 15.84
C GLU A 137 6.17 -1.20 14.68
N ALA A 138 6.37 -1.65 13.44
CA ALA A 138 6.13 -0.85 12.25
C ALA A 138 4.66 -0.40 12.10
N ILE A 139 3.70 -1.22 12.51
CA ILE A 139 2.27 -0.87 12.53
C ILE A 139 1.95 0.04 13.70
N ALA A 140 2.49 -0.23 14.90
CA ALA A 140 2.26 0.58 16.08
C ALA A 140 2.78 2.02 15.89
N ALA A 141 3.96 2.19 15.31
CA ALA A 141 4.58 3.49 15.06
C ALA A 141 3.74 4.41 14.15
N GLN A 142 2.92 3.85 13.28
CA GLN A 142 2.10 4.62 12.32
C GLN A 142 0.58 4.30 12.44
N ALA A 143 0.15 3.78 13.59
CA ALA A 143 -1.22 3.32 13.78
C ALA A 143 -2.29 4.39 13.48
N ILE A 144 -2.07 5.64 13.88
CA ILE A 144 -2.98 6.75 13.59
C ILE A 144 -2.99 7.08 12.09
N GLN A 145 -1.83 7.11 11.45
CA GLN A 145 -1.72 7.37 10.01
C GLN A 145 -2.43 6.28 9.18
N LEU A 146 -2.29 5.02 9.58
CA LEU A 146 -2.98 3.90 8.93
C LEU A 146 -4.51 4.02 9.00
N LEU A 147 -5.06 4.70 10.01
CA LEU A 147 -6.50 4.93 10.14
C LEU A 147 -6.97 6.19 9.42
N SER A 148 -6.18 7.28 9.44
CA SER A 148 -6.57 8.58 8.90
C SER A 148 -6.23 8.74 7.42
N LYS A 149 -5.02 8.35 7.01
CA LYS A 149 -4.51 8.58 5.66
C LYS A 149 -3.56 7.45 5.23
N PRO A 150 -4.06 6.19 5.09
CA PRO A 150 -3.23 5.04 4.82
C PRO A 150 -2.60 5.08 3.42
N ASP A 151 -1.34 4.72 3.31
CA ASP A 151 -0.80 4.24 2.04
C ASP A 151 -1.29 2.80 1.81
N LYS A 152 -2.25 2.64 0.91
CA LYS A 152 -2.87 1.34 0.60
C LYS A 152 -1.91 0.35 -0.05
N ASN A 153 -0.74 0.79 -0.51
CA ASN A 153 0.28 -0.06 -1.10
C ASN A 153 1.28 -0.57 -0.06
N SER A 154 1.35 0.04 1.11
CA SER A 154 2.25 -0.39 2.18
C SER A 154 1.92 -1.79 2.68
N ILE A 155 2.94 -2.50 3.16
CA ILE A 155 2.77 -3.84 3.74
C ILE A 155 2.01 -3.79 5.06
N GLU A 156 2.19 -2.72 5.83
CA GLU A 156 1.53 -2.48 7.09
C GLU A 156 0.01 -2.34 6.91
N TRP A 157 -0.42 -1.55 5.91
CA TRP A 157 -1.84 -1.42 5.59
C TRP A 157 -2.43 -2.74 5.09
N LYS A 158 -1.73 -3.44 4.19
CA LYS A 158 -2.18 -4.73 3.66
C LYS A 158 -2.31 -5.78 4.77
N ALA A 159 -1.33 -5.84 5.67
CA ALA A 159 -1.37 -6.75 6.82
C ALA A 159 -2.52 -6.41 7.78
N LEU A 160 -2.68 -5.12 8.12
CA LEU A 160 -3.79 -4.66 8.96
C LEU A 160 -5.14 -5.00 8.34
N LYS A 161 -5.31 -4.74 7.04
CA LYS A 161 -6.55 -5.02 6.31
C LYS A 161 -6.86 -6.51 6.29
N GLU A 162 -5.89 -7.35 5.98
CA GLU A 162 -6.04 -8.82 5.97
C GLU A 162 -6.40 -9.35 7.36
N ALA A 163 -5.70 -8.92 8.41
CA ALA A 163 -6.00 -9.32 9.78
C ALA A 163 -7.42 -8.90 10.21
N THR A 164 -7.87 -7.69 9.83
CA THR A 164 -9.23 -7.23 10.13
C THR A 164 -10.31 -7.99 9.38
N ASP A 165 -10.05 -8.38 8.13
CA ASP A 165 -10.96 -9.21 7.34
C ASP A 165 -11.10 -10.61 7.95
N ILE A 166 -9.99 -11.24 8.39
CA ILE A 166 -10.00 -12.54 9.07
C ILE A 166 -10.78 -12.46 10.38
N ARG A 167 -10.58 -11.40 11.18
CA ARG A 167 -11.26 -11.23 12.48
C ARG A 167 -12.66 -10.62 12.37
N SER A 168 -13.08 -10.23 11.17
CA SER A 168 -14.37 -9.55 10.91
C SER A 168 -14.56 -8.33 11.85
N CYS A 169 -13.54 -7.49 12.00
CA CYS A 169 -13.58 -6.30 12.84
C CYS A 169 -13.05 -5.07 12.11
N SER A 170 -13.29 -3.86 12.69
CA SER A 170 -12.73 -2.63 12.12
C SER A 170 -11.23 -2.48 12.42
N PRO A 171 -10.45 -1.78 11.57
CA PRO A 171 -9.03 -1.51 11.84
C PRO A 171 -8.80 -0.81 13.18
N LEU A 172 -9.64 0.17 13.54
CA LEU A 172 -9.55 0.87 14.83
C LEU A 172 -9.72 -0.12 15.99
N ARG A 173 -10.70 -1.00 15.91
CA ARG A 173 -10.95 -2.00 16.96
C ARG A 173 -9.75 -2.92 17.13
N LEU A 174 -9.20 -3.44 16.05
CA LEU A 174 -8.01 -4.32 16.12
C LEU A 174 -6.82 -3.59 16.76
N LEU A 175 -6.53 -2.35 16.31
CA LEU A 175 -5.40 -1.57 16.82
C LEU A 175 -5.55 -1.21 18.31
N LEU A 176 -6.79 -1.04 18.80
CA LEU A 176 -7.07 -0.88 20.23
C LEU A 176 -6.83 -2.20 21.00
N GLU A 177 -7.31 -3.31 20.48
CA GLU A 177 -7.16 -4.63 21.09
C GLU A 177 -5.68 -5.05 21.25
N VAL A 178 -4.87 -4.82 20.20
CA VAL A 178 -3.42 -5.10 20.22
C VAL A 178 -2.60 -4.01 20.91
N LYS A 179 -3.23 -2.98 21.47
CA LYS A 179 -2.63 -1.81 22.16
C LYS A 179 -1.66 -0.98 21.29
N ALA A 180 -1.77 -1.06 19.98
CA ALA A 180 -1.09 -0.14 19.07
C ALA A 180 -1.59 1.31 19.25
N ILE A 181 -2.86 1.46 19.62
CA ILE A 181 -3.48 2.71 20.07
C ILE A 181 -3.92 2.52 21.51
N PRO A 182 -3.48 3.37 22.46
CA PRO A 182 -3.78 3.18 23.88
C PRO A 182 -5.27 3.19 24.23
N ASN A 183 -6.04 4.08 23.59
CA ASN A 183 -7.50 4.19 23.77
C ASN A 183 -8.13 5.01 22.64
N ALA A 184 -9.45 4.98 22.52
CA ALA A 184 -10.20 5.68 21.50
C ALA A 184 -10.05 7.21 21.58
N TRP A 185 -9.96 7.78 22.80
CA TRP A 185 -9.75 9.22 22.99
C TRP A 185 -8.43 9.66 22.33
N ARG A 186 -7.35 8.93 22.57
CA ARG A 186 -6.03 9.21 21.94
C ARG A 186 -6.12 9.20 20.42
N TYR A 187 -6.85 8.24 19.84
CA TYR A 187 -7.11 8.22 18.41
C TYR A 187 -7.79 9.48 17.92
N HIS A 188 -8.88 9.92 18.57
CA HIS A 188 -9.62 11.10 18.13
C HIS A 188 -8.78 12.38 18.22
N VAL A 189 -8.02 12.53 19.29
CA VAL A 189 -7.13 13.70 19.48
C VAL A 189 -6.04 13.72 18.41
N GLU A 190 -5.33 12.62 18.20
CA GLU A 190 -4.26 12.56 17.20
C GLU A 190 -4.79 12.72 15.76
N ASN A 191 -5.95 12.13 15.48
CA ASN A 191 -6.61 12.30 14.18
C ASN A 191 -7.02 13.77 13.95
N PHE A 192 -7.55 14.44 14.98
CA PHE A 192 -7.87 15.85 14.91
C PHE A 192 -6.63 16.69 14.61
N PHE A 193 -5.54 16.46 15.33
CA PHE A 193 -4.28 17.16 15.07
C PHE A 193 -3.72 16.87 13.68
N SER A 194 -3.77 15.63 13.21
CA SER A 194 -3.30 15.27 11.88
C SER A 194 -4.05 15.99 10.76
N ILE A 195 -5.34 16.26 10.95
CA ILE A 195 -6.19 16.91 9.94
C ILE A 195 -6.05 18.43 10.02
N ASN A 196 -6.13 19.01 11.23
CA ASN A 196 -6.24 20.44 11.43
C ASN A 196 -4.90 21.14 11.64
N PHE A 197 -3.87 20.42 12.06
CA PHE A 197 -2.53 20.95 12.32
C PHE A 197 -1.45 20.18 11.56
N PRO A 198 -1.51 20.14 10.20
CA PRO A 198 -0.58 19.33 9.40
C PRO A 198 0.88 19.80 9.50
N LYS A 199 1.12 21.04 9.93
CA LYS A 199 2.45 21.61 10.15
C LYS A 199 2.96 21.44 11.59
N GLY A 200 2.16 20.83 12.47
CA GLY A 200 2.42 20.72 13.90
C GLY A 200 1.54 21.65 14.71
N LYS A 201 1.46 21.41 16.02
CA LYS A 201 0.61 22.15 16.97
C LYS A 201 1.36 23.23 17.74
N GLU A 202 2.64 23.36 17.49
CA GLU A 202 3.49 24.33 18.18
C GLU A 202 3.64 25.58 17.30
N PHE A 203 3.62 26.76 17.93
CA PHE A 203 3.97 27.98 17.24
C PHE A 203 5.44 27.95 16.79
N PRO A 204 5.78 28.66 15.70
CA PRO A 204 7.17 28.83 15.30
C PRO A 204 7.99 29.40 16.47
N LYS A 205 9.22 28.91 16.66
CA LYS A 205 10.12 29.36 17.75
C LYS A 205 10.44 30.85 17.68
N THR A 206 10.36 31.42 16.49
CA THR A 206 10.48 32.86 16.25
C THR A 206 9.17 33.33 15.68
N PHE A 207 8.38 34.01 16.50
CA PHE A 207 7.13 34.62 16.07
C PHE A 207 7.42 36.09 15.76
N PRO A 208 7.15 36.58 14.55
CA PRO A 208 7.32 38.00 14.26
C PRO A 208 6.34 38.80 15.13
N GLU A 209 6.81 39.92 15.66
CA GLU A 209 5.91 40.84 16.40
C GLU A 209 4.78 41.27 15.45
N PRO A 210 3.51 41.18 15.88
CA PRO A 210 2.40 41.64 15.08
C PRO A 210 2.56 43.15 14.81
N GLN A 211 2.37 43.56 13.56
CA GLN A 211 2.27 44.96 13.23
C GLN A 211 1.07 45.53 13.96
N LYS A 212 1.30 46.48 14.88
CA LYS A 212 0.22 47.12 15.60
C LYS A 212 -0.41 48.17 14.69
N GLU A 213 -1.64 47.94 14.26
CA GLU A 213 -2.46 48.99 13.71
C GLU A 213 -2.90 49.93 14.85
N SER A 214 -2.95 51.24 14.60
CA SER A 214 -3.53 52.19 15.54
C SER A 214 -5.05 52.09 15.51
N PHE A 215 -5.66 51.79 16.64
CA PHE A 215 -7.12 51.73 16.79
C PHE A 215 -7.69 53.04 17.33
N GLU A 216 -6.91 54.15 17.31
CA GLU A 216 -7.30 55.46 17.83
C GLU A 216 -8.53 56.06 17.10
N ASP A 217 -8.74 55.65 15.84
CA ASP A 217 -9.87 56.10 15.01
C ASP A 217 -11.14 55.28 15.18
N LEU A 218 -11.14 54.25 16.03
CA LEU A 218 -12.36 53.48 16.25
C LEU A 218 -13.39 54.29 17.09
N PRO A 219 -14.66 54.37 16.66
CA PRO A 219 -15.67 55.08 17.41
C PRO A 219 -15.93 54.40 18.76
N LEU A 220 -15.96 55.19 19.82
CA LEU A 220 -16.38 54.71 21.14
C LEU A 220 -17.85 54.40 21.14
N ALA A 221 -18.23 53.22 21.65
CA ALA A 221 -19.64 52.83 21.81
C ALA A 221 -20.26 53.60 22.95
N ASP A 222 -21.56 54.01 22.74
CA ASP A 222 -22.35 54.60 23.82
C ASP A 222 -22.68 53.51 24.84
N GLY A 223 -22.22 53.65 26.05
CA GLY A 223 -22.55 52.76 27.16
C GLY A 223 -21.34 52.38 28.01
N GLN A 224 -21.58 52.12 29.26
CA GLN A 224 -20.57 51.60 30.18
C GLN A 224 -20.61 50.07 30.14
N ALA A 225 -19.48 49.49 29.77
CA ALA A 225 -19.30 48.06 29.86
C ALA A 225 -18.61 47.69 31.18
N PHE A 226 -18.99 46.54 31.73
CA PHE A 226 -18.35 45.99 32.92
C PHE A 226 -18.16 44.49 32.73
N SER A 227 -17.05 43.93 33.20
CA SER A 227 -16.79 42.50 33.23
C SER A 227 -17.20 41.87 34.54
N ILE A 228 -17.38 40.59 34.56
CA ILE A 228 -17.70 39.80 35.75
C ILE A 228 -16.69 38.70 35.83
N ASP A 229 -15.55 38.98 36.45
CA ASP A 229 -14.41 38.11 36.53
C ASP A 229 -14.03 37.83 37.98
N ASP A 230 -13.24 36.78 38.20
CA ASP A 230 -12.62 36.51 39.48
C ASP A 230 -11.56 37.56 39.79
N SER A 231 -11.32 37.84 41.08
CA SER A 231 -10.34 38.81 41.53
C SER A 231 -8.89 38.62 41.09
N ASN A 232 -8.59 37.42 40.60
CA ASN A 232 -7.24 37.05 40.12
C ASN A 232 -7.16 37.05 38.58
N THR A 233 -8.21 37.40 37.87
CA THR A 233 -8.23 37.44 36.39
C THR A 233 -7.35 38.62 35.93
N THR A 234 -6.38 38.31 35.09
CA THR A 234 -5.44 39.28 34.50
C THR A 234 -5.81 39.68 33.07
N GLU A 235 -6.56 38.85 32.39
CA GLU A 235 -7.05 39.07 31.01
C GLU A 235 -8.56 39.11 31.01
N ILE A 236 -9.14 40.20 30.51
CA ILE A 236 -10.58 40.42 30.43
C ILE A 236 -10.95 40.25 28.95
N ASP A 237 -11.67 39.17 28.61
CA ASP A 237 -12.01 38.82 27.23
C ASP A 237 -13.48 39.17 26.90
N ASP A 238 -14.34 39.28 27.89
CA ASP A 238 -15.76 39.61 27.71
C ASP A 238 -16.25 40.65 28.72
N ALA A 239 -17.28 41.35 28.30
CA ALA A 239 -17.95 42.34 29.11
C ALA A 239 -19.41 42.46 28.72
N VAL A 240 -20.20 42.99 29.60
CA VAL A 240 -21.62 43.30 29.36
C VAL A 240 -21.89 44.78 29.55
N SER A 241 -22.86 45.35 28.82
CA SER A 241 -23.39 46.69 29.05
C SER A 241 -24.90 46.68 29.11
N VAL A 242 -25.45 47.57 29.87
CA VAL A 242 -26.89 47.72 30.06
C VAL A 242 -27.29 49.18 29.79
N THR A 243 -28.09 49.42 28.76
CA THR A 243 -28.50 50.75 28.34
C THR A 243 -30.04 50.83 28.28
N PRO A 244 -30.68 51.71 29.04
CA PRO A 244 -32.09 51.97 28.88
C PRO A 244 -32.40 52.58 27.51
N VAL A 245 -33.44 52.05 26.81
CA VAL A 245 -33.81 52.53 25.47
C VAL A 245 -35.24 53.09 25.40
N GLY A 246 -35.78 53.46 26.53
CA GLY A 246 -37.16 53.99 26.65
C GLY A 246 -38.24 52.89 26.73
N ASP A 247 -39.50 53.30 27.01
CA ASP A 247 -40.63 52.35 27.03
C ASP A 247 -40.43 51.10 27.90
N ASN A 248 -39.79 51.26 29.04
CA ASN A 248 -39.43 50.15 29.94
C ASN A 248 -38.58 49.03 29.28
N ARG A 249 -37.88 49.33 28.19
CA ARG A 249 -36.94 48.39 27.48
C ARG A 249 -35.49 48.74 27.82
N THR A 250 -34.70 47.70 27.85
CA THR A 250 -33.28 47.78 28.12
C THR A 250 -32.51 47.05 27.00
N LYS A 251 -31.47 47.68 26.46
CA LYS A 251 -30.53 47.05 25.55
C LYS A 251 -29.42 46.41 26.40
N LEU A 252 -29.26 45.11 26.26
CA LEU A 252 -28.13 44.38 26.78
C LEU A 252 -27.08 44.27 25.68
N GLY A 253 -25.87 44.75 25.91
CA GLY A 253 -24.73 44.57 25.05
C GLY A 253 -23.84 43.43 25.59
N ILE A 254 -23.39 42.57 24.73
CA ILE A 254 -22.36 41.55 25.00
C ILE A 254 -21.15 41.94 24.19
N HIS A 255 -20.05 42.18 24.86
CA HIS A 255 -18.79 42.62 24.26
C HIS A 255 -17.76 41.50 24.39
N ILE A 256 -17.07 41.21 23.33
CA ILE A 256 -16.02 40.19 23.31
C ILE A 256 -14.76 40.85 22.75
N SER A 257 -13.61 40.58 23.35
CA SER A 257 -12.35 41.07 22.87
C SER A 257 -12.10 40.61 21.42
N ALA A 258 -11.42 41.43 20.65
CA ALA A 258 -11.12 41.12 19.24
C ALA A 258 -9.62 41.11 19.03
N PRO A 259 -8.90 40.09 19.55
CA PRO A 259 -7.43 40.01 19.46
C PRO A 259 -6.92 39.98 18.02
N GLY A 260 -7.73 39.56 17.08
CA GLY A 260 -7.40 39.55 15.66
C GLY A 260 -7.34 40.93 14.99
N LEU A 261 -7.86 42.01 15.62
CA LEU A 261 -7.80 43.36 15.04
C LEU A 261 -6.36 43.88 14.85
N GLY A 262 -5.42 43.40 15.65
CA GLY A 262 -3.98 43.78 15.53
C GLY A 262 -3.21 42.93 14.54
N ILE A 263 -3.85 42.01 13.84
CA ILE A 263 -3.20 41.09 12.91
C ILE A 263 -3.61 41.42 11.48
N LEU A 264 -2.64 41.84 10.66
CA LEU A 264 -2.89 42.10 9.24
C LEU A 264 -3.15 40.80 8.49
N THR A 265 -4.22 40.81 7.69
CA THR A 265 -4.52 39.70 6.78
C THR A 265 -3.32 39.41 5.88
N ASP A 266 -3.00 38.16 5.66
CA ASP A 266 -1.84 37.69 4.88
C ASP A 266 -0.47 37.97 5.49
N SER A 267 -0.39 38.51 6.71
CA SER A 267 0.87 38.65 7.44
C SER A 267 1.47 37.29 7.79
N GLU A 268 2.75 37.26 8.21
CA GLU A 268 3.39 36.02 8.68
C GLU A 268 2.72 35.44 9.95
N VAL A 269 2.17 36.33 10.78
CA VAL A 269 1.41 35.95 11.97
C VAL A 269 0.08 35.28 11.58
N ASP A 270 -0.64 35.86 10.60
CA ASP A 270 -1.89 35.32 10.10
C ASP A 270 -1.71 33.96 9.39
N LYS A 271 -0.56 33.71 8.79
CA LYS A 271 -0.22 32.46 8.09
C LYS A 271 0.37 31.37 8.99
N ALA A 272 0.75 31.68 10.19
CA ALA A 272 1.39 30.75 11.13
C ALA A 272 0.37 29.89 11.88
#